data_55dd915a617aabc3cb328093a3ff41e1
#
_entry.id   55dd915a617aabc3cb328093a3ff41e1
#
_cell.length_a   1.000
_cell.length_b   1.000
_cell.length_c   1.000
_cell.angle_alpha   90.00
_cell.angle_beta   90.00
_cell.angle_gamma   90.00
#
_symmetry.space_group_name_H-M   'P 1'
#
loop_
_entity.id
_entity.type
_entity.pdbx_description
1 polymer ?
#
loop_
_entity_poly.entity_id
_entity_poly.type
_entity_poly.pdbx_seq_one_letter_code
_entity_poly.pdbx_strand_id
1 'polypeptide(L)'
;MIFTGTTRVALTVVTVFAWFAAGQRITTIQLDGTQYYISRMNPYSAELNYFLAYEYCRSIGLQLASFETLEKTNSISDFLRNAGYNKFDYWTSGNRLGTDMLIWMSTGLPFNTTFNQMKRPNSPDNNGLDNEDLKMNARPELPIARKKRGESGSRDGCVAIKAPNMDWVTADCTDLKDFICEQTRCYYYNYGSIPVSSSQG
;
A
#
# COMPACT_ATOMS: atom_id res chain seq x y z
N MET A 1 -32.73 -19.52 -50.52
CA MET A 1 -33.09 -19.22 -49.11
C MET A 1 -32.03 -19.70 -48.11
N ILE A 2 -30.74 -19.38 -48.28
CA ILE A 2 -29.67 -19.85 -47.38
C ILE A 2 -28.99 -18.70 -46.61
N PHE A 3 -29.32 -17.43 -46.95
CA PHE A 3 -28.64 -16.24 -46.36
C PHE A 3 -29.17 -15.78 -44.99
N THR A 4 -30.28 -16.31 -44.47
CA THR A 4 -30.87 -15.84 -43.23
C THR A 4 -30.33 -16.53 -41.98
N GLY A 5 -29.69 -17.69 -42.11
CA GLY A 5 -29.12 -18.45 -41.00
C GLY A 5 -27.79 -17.92 -40.50
N THR A 6 -26.90 -17.57 -41.44
CA THR A 6 -25.54 -17.10 -41.14
C THR A 6 -25.51 -15.73 -40.49
N THR A 7 -26.41 -14.80 -40.88
CA THR A 7 -26.55 -13.47 -40.28
C THR A 7 -27.07 -13.55 -38.84
N ARG A 8 -27.98 -14.45 -38.52
CA ARG A 8 -28.48 -14.64 -37.14
C ARG A 8 -27.44 -15.23 -36.22
N VAL A 9 -26.65 -16.20 -36.69
CA VAL A 9 -25.54 -16.79 -35.88
C VAL A 9 -24.44 -15.75 -35.66
N ALA A 10 -24.09 -14.94 -36.68
CA ALA A 10 -23.09 -13.88 -36.49
C ALA A 10 -23.55 -12.81 -35.51
N LEU A 11 -24.84 -12.42 -35.52
CA LEU A 11 -25.39 -11.44 -34.59
C LEU A 11 -25.40 -11.96 -33.14
N THR A 12 -25.77 -13.23 -32.95
CA THR A 12 -25.76 -13.84 -31.61
C THR A 12 -24.36 -13.97 -31.04
N VAL A 13 -23.35 -14.33 -31.86
CA VAL A 13 -21.96 -14.40 -31.44
C VAL A 13 -21.45 -13.03 -31.01
N VAL A 14 -21.71 -11.97 -31.79
CA VAL A 14 -21.32 -10.60 -31.46
C VAL A 14 -21.97 -10.11 -30.17
N THR A 15 -23.25 -10.40 -29.96
CA THR A 15 -23.93 -10.01 -28.71
C THR A 15 -23.39 -10.75 -27.50
N VAL A 16 -23.07 -12.03 -27.60
CA VAL A 16 -22.46 -12.80 -26.51
C VAL A 16 -21.07 -12.25 -26.18
N PHE A 17 -20.23 -11.93 -27.15
CA PHE A 17 -18.93 -11.32 -26.91
C PHE A 17 -19.03 -9.91 -26.28
N ALA A 18 -20.04 -9.11 -26.62
CA ALA A 18 -20.27 -7.80 -26.02
C ALA A 18 -20.62 -7.88 -24.52
N TRP A 19 -21.24 -8.96 -24.07
CA TRP A 19 -21.56 -9.16 -22.65
C TRP A 19 -20.32 -9.56 -21.82
N PHE A 20 -19.33 -10.22 -22.41
CA PHE A 20 -18.07 -10.55 -21.74
C PHE A 20 -17.09 -9.36 -21.65
N ALA A 21 -17.30 -8.30 -22.43
CA ALA A 21 -16.46 -7.10 -22.42
C ALA A 21 -16.87 -6.07 -21.36
N ALA A 22 -17.87 -6.34 -20.52
CA ALA A 22 -18.19 -5.53 -19.37
C ALA A 22 -17.10 -5.75 -18.30
N GLY A 23 -15.97 -5.05 -18.44
CA GLY A 23 -14.88 -5.07 -17.48
C GLY A 23 -15.41 -4.81 -16.07
N GLN A 24 -14.95 -5.56 -15.09
CA GLN A 24 -15.33 -5.35 -13.69
C GLN A 24 -14.93 -3.93 -13.30
N ARG A 25 -15.92 -3.14 -12.90
CA ARG A 25 -15.67 -1.80 -12.39
C ARG A 25 -15.03 -1.91 -11.02
N ILE A 26 -13.80 -1.43 -10.93
CA ILE A 26 -13.05 -1.34 -9.67
C ILE A 26 -13.64 -0.18 -8.87
N THR A 27 -14.10 -0.45 -7.64
CA THR A 27 -14.59 0.58 -6.73
C THR A 27 -13.43 1.24 -6.01
N THR A 28 -13.32 2.55 -6.16
CA THR A 28 -12.33 3.38 -5.47
C THR A 28 -13.03 4.50 -4.72
N ILE A 29 -12.35 5.05 -3.71
CA ILE A 29 -12.80 6.21 -2.93
C ILE A 29 -11.79 7.34 -3.08
N GLN A 30 -12.24 8.57 -2.81
CA GLN A 30 -11.36 9.73 -2.77
C GLN A 30 -11.38 10.32 -1.36
N LEU A 31 -10.20 10.43 -0.74
CA LEU A 31 -9.99 11.06 0.56
C LEU A 31 -8.87 12.10 0.40
N ASP A 32 -9.12 13.32 0.84
CA ASP A 32 -8.15 14.43 0.82
C ASP A 32 -7.44 14.61 -0.53
N GLY A 33 -8.20 14.47 -1.62
CA GLY A 33 -7.69 14.59 -2.99
C GLY A 33 -6.87 13.41 -3.49
N THR A 34 -6.70 12.35 -2.71
CA THR A 34 -6.03 11.11 -3.10
C THR A 34 -7.05 9.98 -3.33
N GLN A 35 -6.90 9.26 -4.44
CA GLN A 35 -7.74 8.11 -4.76
C GLN A 35 -7.19 6.85 -4.10
N TYR A 36 -8.08 6.07 -3.48
CA TYR A 36 -7.76 4.80 -2.82
C TYR A 36 -8.60 3.66 -3.36
N TYR A 37 -7.99 2.50 -3.49
CA TYR A 37 -8.64 1.22 -3.64
C TYR A 37 -8.49 0.44 -2.35
N ILE A 38 -9.58 -0.09 -1.81
CA ILE A 38 -9.59 -0.95 -0.63
C ILE A 38 -10.13 -2.30 -1.06
N SER A 39 -9.33 -3.37 -0.91
CA SER A 39 -9.70 -4.70 -1.38
C SER A 39 -11.04 -5.16 -0.82
N ARG A 40 -11.30 -4.90 0.45
CA ARG A 40 -12.54 -5.30 1.13
C ARG A 40 -13.81 -4.65 0.59
N MET A 41 -13.71 -3.51 -0.07
CA MET A 41 -14.84 -2.86 -0.73
C MET A 41 -15.19 -3.50 -2.08
N ASN A 42 -14.34 -4.37 -2.58
CA ASN A 42 -14.49 -5.01 -3.87
C ASN A 42 -14.78 -6.51 -3.63
N PRO A 43 -16.03 -6.97 -3.80
CA PRO A 43 -16.49 -8.28 -3.34
C PRO A 43 -15.79 -9.49 -3.98
N TYR A 44 -15.10 -9.24 -5.09
CA TYR A 44 -14.32 -10.28 -5.80
C TYR A 44 -12.81 -10.18 -5.55
N SER A 45 -12.38 -9.26 -4.68
CA SER A 45 -10.98 -9.17 -4.29
C SER A 45 -10.66 -10.22 -3.23
N ALA A 46 -9.64 -11.04 -3.49
CA ALA A 46 -9.14 -11.99 -2.52
C ALA A 46 -8.14 -11.32 -1.57
N GLU A 47 -8.00 -11.86 -0.36
CA GLU A 47 -6.86 -11.55 0.50
C GLU A 47 -5.58 -12.03 -0.18
N LEU A 48 -4.54 -11.21 -0.15
CA LEU A 48 -3.28 -11.48 -0.83
C LEU A 48 -2.12 -11.38 0.18
N ASN A 49 -1.01 -12.04 -0.12
CA ASN A 49 0.23 -11.77 0.57
C ASN A 49 0.80 -10.41 0.12
N TYR A 50 1.78 -9.89 0.87
CA TYR A 50 2.34 -8.57 0.63
C TYR A 50 2.81 -8.36 -0.82
N PHE A 51 3.51 -9.34 -1.39
CA PHE A 51 4.08 -9.23 -2.73
C PHE A 51 2.99 -9.20 -3.82
N LEU A 52 2.00 -10.07 -3.69
CA LEU A 52 0.86 -10.11 -4.62
C LEU A 52 -0.03 -8.87 -4.49
N ALA A 53 -0.21 -8.33 -3.27
CA ALA A 53 -0.92 -7.08 -3.04
C ALA A 53 -0.18 -5.91 -3.71
N TYR A 54 1.14 -5.86 -3.60
CA TYR A 54 1.97 -4.85 -4.27
C TYR A 54 1.82 -4.90 -5.79
N GLU A 55 1.92 -6.09 -6.38
CA GLU A 55 1.75 -6.28 -7.83
C GLU A 55 0.30 -6.00 -8.29
N TYR A 56 -0.70 -6.38 -7.48
CA TYR A 56 -2.09 -6.09 -7.80
C TYR A 56 -2.35 -4.58 -7.89
N CYS A 57 -1.90 -3.80 -6.91
CA CYS A 57 -2.04 -2.35 -6.95
C CYS A 57 -1.42 -1.76 -8.23
N ARG A 58 -0.24 -2.24 -8.64
CA ARG A 58 0.42 -1.80 -9.87
C ARG A 58 -0.36 -2.20 -11.13
N SER A 59 -0.95 -3.37 -11.15
CA SER A 59 -1.72 -3.87 -12.30
C SER A 59 -2.96 -3.03 -12.60
N ILE A 60 -3.52 -2.36 -11.59
CA ILE A 60 -4.67 -1.47 -11.72
C ILE A 60 -4.27 0.02 -11.83
N GLY A 61 -2.98 0.32 -12.01
CA GLY A 61 -2.47 1.69 -12.18
C GLY A 61 -2.33 2.48 -10.88
N LEU A 62 -2.38 1.81 -9.74
CA LEU A 62 -2.16 2.39 -8.41
C LEU A 62 -0.85 1.86 -7.82
N GLN A 63 -0.56 2.23 -6.58
CA GLN A 63 0.55 1.69 -5.79
C GLN A 63 0.03 1.23 -4.42
N LEU A 64 0.72 0.31 -3.75
CA LEU A 64 0.38 -0.07 -2.38
C LEU A 64 0.54 1.17 -1.47
N ALA A 65 -0.43 1.43 -0.60
CA ALA A 65 -0.56 2.71 0.10
C ALA A 65 0.56 2.99 1.11
N SER A 66 1.01 4.24 1.15
CA SER A 66 2.01 4.77 2.08
C SER A 66 1.37 5.81 3.00
N PHE A 67 1.53 5.67 4.29
CA PHE A 67 0.92 6.56 5.29
C PHE A 67 1.99 7.43 5.95
N GLU A 68 2.53 8.37 5.19
CA GLU A 68 3.69 9.19 5.55
C GLU A 68 3.35 10.32 6.51
N THR A 69 2.07 10.70 6.61
CA THR A 69 1.60 11.80 7.44
C THR A 69 0.46 11.36 8.36
N LEU A 70 0.34 12.04 9.50
CA LEU A 70 -0.76 11.81 10.44
C LEU A 70 -2.13 12.06 9.81
N GLU A 71 -2.25 13.12 9.01
CA GLU A 71 -3.49 13.47 8.32
C GLU A 71 -3.97 12.32 7.42
N LYS A 72 -3.10 11.83 6.54
CA LYS A 72 -3.39 10.72 5.64
C LYS A 72 -3.78 9.45 6.39
N THR A 73 -3.09 9.16 7.50
CA THR A 73 -3.38 8.00 8.35
C THR A 73 -4.73 8.13 9.05
N ASN A 74 -5.04 9.31 9.58
CA ASN A 74 -6.32 9.55 10.24
C ASN A 74 -7.47 9.44 9.24
N SER A 75 -7.37 10.07 8.08
CA SER A 75 -8.40 10.05 7.04
C SER A 75 -8.76 8.62 6.64
N ILE A 76 -7.77 7.76 6.38
CA ILE A 76 -8.05 6.37 6.01
C ILE A 76 -8.59 5.55 7.20
N SER A 77 -8.05 5.75 8.40
CA SER A 77 -8.49 5.04 9.60
C SER A 77 -9.94 5.40 9.97
N ASP A 78 -10.30 6.66 9.88
CA ASP A 78 -11.65 7.13 10.16
C ASP A 78 -12.63 6.62 9.10
N PHE A 79 -12.23 6.62 7.83
CA PHE A 79 -13.03 6.01 6.78
C PHE A 79 -13.29 4.53 7.06
N LEU A 80 -12.25 3.75 7.38
CA LEU A 80 -12.37 2.31 7.66
C LEU A 80 -13.28 2.04 8.86
N ARG A 81 -13.18 2.86 9.93
CA ARG A 81 -14.06 2.76 11.11
C ARG A 81 -15.50 3.08 10.76
N ASN A 82 -15.74 4.20 10.08
CA ASN A 82 -17.07 4.68 9.74
C ASN A 82 -17.78 3.73 8.76
N ALA A 83 -17.05 3.12 7.85
CA ALA A 83 -17.58 2.15 6.89
C ALA A 83 -17.69 0.72 7.46
N GLY A 84 -17.25 0.47 8.71
CA GLY A 84 -17.29 -0.84 9.36
C GLY A 84 -16.23 -1.84 8.86
N TYR A 85 -15.19 -1.34 8.22
CA TYR A 85 -14.07 -2.14 7.70
C TYR A 85 -12.90 -2.25 8.67
N ASN A 86 -12.95 -1.67 9.85
CA ASN A 86 -11.94 -1.74 10.90
C ASN A 86 -11.81 -3.11 11.59
N LYS A 87 -12.44 -4.14 11.04
CA LYS A 87 -12.38 -5.53 11.54
C LYS A 87 -11.35 -6.39 10.80
N PHE A 88 -10.69 -5.81 9.81
CA PHE A 88 -9.78 -6.50 8.91
C PHE A 88 -8.39 -5.89 8.97
N ASP A 89 -7.37 -6.70 8.74
CA ASP A 89 -5.98 -6.26 8.64
C ASP A 89 -5.67 -5.91 7.18
N TYR A 90 -4.89 -4.84 6.96
CA TYR A 90 -4.60 -4.34 5.62
C TYR A 90 -3.10 -4.17 5.38
N TRP A 91 -2.59 -4.74 4.32
CA TRP A 91 -1.24 -4.46 3.85
C TRP A 91 -1.10 -2.99 3.43
N THR A 92 0.05 -2.41 3.80
CA THR A 92 0.54 -1.11 3.37
C THR A 92 1.83 -1.29 2.58
N SER A 93 2.41 -0.24 2.00
CA SER A 93 3.70 -0.34 1.31
C SER A 93 4.89 -0.43 2.25
N GLY A 94 4.68 -0.33 3.56
CA GLY A 94 5.76 -0.34 4.54
C GLY A 94 6.46 -1.69 4.60
N ASN A 95 7.79 -1.69 4.60
CA ASN A 95 8.59 -2.87 4.89
C ASN A 95 10.03 -2.52 5.32
N ARG A 96 10.74 -3.51 5.83
CA ARG A 96 12.17 -3.46 6.16
C ARG A 96 12.97 -4.58 5.51
N LEU A 97 12.46 -5.18 4.44
CA LEU A 97 13.12 -6.27 3.75
C LEU A 97 14.43 -5.77 3.12
N GLY A 98 15.53 -6.41 3.47
CA GLY A 98 16.85 -6.06 2.98
C GLY A 98 17.50 -4.81 3.62
N THR A 99 16.81 -4.16 4.56
CA THR A 99 17.33 -3.03 5.34
C THR A 99 16.99 -3.19 6.82
N ASP A 100 17.69 -2.48 7.71
CA ASP A 100 17.31 -2.42 9.13
C ASP A 100 16.30 -1.32 9.42
N MET A 101 15.93 -0.53 8.41
CA MET A 101 14.99 0.58 8.52
C MET A 101 13.66 0.23 7.87
N LEU A 102 12.56 0.70 8.48
CA LEU A 102 11.25 0.69 7.85
C LEU A 102 11.18 1.78 6.78
N ILE A 103 10.78 1.39 5.58
CA ILE A 103 10.60 2.28 4.44
C ILE A 103 9.22 2.06 3.81
N TRP A 104 8.67 3.10 3.23
CA TRP A 104 7.51 3.03 2.35
C TRP A 104 7.96 2.68 0.93
N MET A 105 7.78 1.43 0.51
CA MET A 105 8.29 0.94 -0.79
C MET A 105 7.75 1.71 -1.99
N SER A 106 6.52 2.20 -1.90
CA SER A 106 5.89 2.92 -3.01
C SER A 106 6.47 4.31 -3.23
N THR A 107 7.00 4.94 -2.19
CA THR A 107 7.55 6.31 -2.25
C THR A 107 9.05 6.36 -2.04
N GLY A 108 9.65 5.29 -1.51
CA GLY A 108 11.06 5.22 -1.16
C GLY A 108 11.43 6.02 0.11
N LEU A 109 10.45 6.59 0.81
CA LEU A 109 10.69 7.39 2.00
C LEU A 109 10.82 6.51 3.25
N PRO A 110 11.74 6.82 4.18
CA PRO A 110 11.80 6.17 5.47
C PRO A 110 10.57 6.53 6.31
N PHE A 111 10.23 5.67 7.28
CA PHE A 111 9.20 6.02 8.26
C PHE A 111 9.64 7.27 9.01
N ASN A 112 8.72 8.22 9.15
CA ASN A 112 9.00 9.50 9.77
C ASN A 112 9.32 9.30 11.26
N THR A 113 10.35 9.98 11.75
CA THR A 113 10.72 9.98 13.17
C THR A 113 9.76 10.79 14.04
N THR A 114 9.06 11.77 13.45
CA THR A 114 8.08 12.61 14.16
C THR A 114 6.68 12.03 14.20
N PHE A 115 6.37 11.10 13.29
CA PHE A 115 5.09 10.44 13.20
C PHE A 115 5.31 8.96 12.92
N ASN A 116 4.95 8.11 13.87
CA ASN A 116 5.05 6.66 13.75
C ASN A 116 3.96 6.00 14.60
N GLN A 117 3.05 5.29 13.94
CA GLN A 117 1.97 4.54 14.60
C GLN A 117 2.30 3.04 14.78
N MET A 118 3.57 2.67 14.74
CA MET A 118 3.97 1.30 15.03
C MET A 118 3.61 0.94 16.48
N LYS A 119 2.86 -0.15 16.64
CA LYS A 119 2.53 -0.67 17.97
C LYS A 119 3.82 -1.06 18.69
N ARG A 120 4.05 -0.48 19.86
CA ARG A 120 5.19 -0.85 20.72
C ARG A 120 4.93 -2.23 21.33
N PRO A 121 5.92 -3.13 21.39
CA PRO A 121 5.73 -4.51 21.87
C PRO A 121 5.21 -4.63 23.32
N ASN A 122 5.29 -3.58 24.12
CA ASN A 122 4.98 -3.59 25.55
C ASN A 122 3.99 -2.48 25.98
N SER A 123 3.17 -1.95 25.06
CA SER A 123 2.12 -1.03 25.49
C SER A 123 0.91 -1.85 25.98
N PRO A 124 0.55 -1.82 27.28
CA PRO A 124 -0.75 -2.30 27.72
C PRO A 124 -1.82 -1.45 27.01
N ASP A 125 -2.93 -2.08 26.65
CA ASP A 125 -4.07 -1.46 25.96
C ASP A 125 -4.73 -0.39 26.85
N ASN A 126 -4.07 0.74 27.05
CA ASN A 126 -4.62 1.89 27.77
C ASN A 126 -4.45 3.15 26.94
N ASN A 127 -5.60 3.74 26.62
CA ASN A 127 -5.77 5.08 26.08
C ASN A 127 -4.95 6.10 26.87
N GLY A 128 -3.85 6.57 26.31
CA GLY A 128 -3.03 7.62 26.92
C GLY A 128 -1.98 8.08 25.94
N LEU A 129 -2.21 9.23 25.34
CA LEU A 129 -1.21 10.02 24.63
C LEU A 129 -0.20 10.53 25.64
N ASP A 130 0.91 9.84 25.82
CA ASP A 130 2.05 10.39 26.53
C ASP A 130 3.21 10.61 25.56
N ASN A 131 3.32 11.89 25.15
CA ASN A 131 4.37 12.43 24.29
C ASN A 131 5.70 12.67 25.05
N GLU A 132 6.12 11.82 25.98
CA GLU A 132 7.24 12.17 26.87
C GLU A 132 8.48 11.26 26.78
N ASP A 133 8.73 10.52 25.72
CA ASP A 133 9.99 9.75 25.65
C ASP A 133 10.78 9.86 24.33
N LEU A 134 10.79 11.06 23.73
CA LEU A 134 11.70 11.38 22.60
C LEU A 134 13.00 12.02 23.07
N LYS A 135 13.59 11.55 24.18
CA LYS A 135 15.00 11.84 24.47
C LYS A 135 15.85 10.62 24.10
N MET A 136 16.17 10.51 22.83
CA MET A 136 17.31 9.72 22.43
C MET A 136 18.59 10.40 22.90
N ASN A 137 19.14 9.91 23.98
CA ASN A 137 20.52 10.15 24.34
C ASN A 137 21.41 9.54 23.26
N ALA A 138 22.05 10.41 22.50
CA ALA A 138 23.18 10.05 21.68
C ALA A 138 24.25 9.39 22.59
N ARG A 139 24.55 8.14 22.35
CA ARG A 139 25.70 7.49 22.97
C ARG A 139 26.60 6.94 21.86
N PRO A 140 27.90 7.20 21.95
CA PRO A 140 28.85 6.87 20.91
C PRO A 140 29.16 5.37 20.87
N GLU A 141 29.39 4.92 19.68
CA GLU A 141 30.09 3.73 19.20
C GLU A 141 30.53 2.67 20.22
N LEU A 142 30.11 1.42 19.97
CA LEU A 142 30.89 0.23 20.32
C LEU A 142 30.41 -0.99 19.51
N PRO A 143 31.16 -2.09 19.43
CA PRO A 143 31.74 -2.63 18.23
C PRO A 143 30.78 -3.60 17.51
N ILE A 144 31.01 -3.74 16.21
CA ILE A 144 30.40 -4.70 15.30
C ILE A 144 30.45 -6.12 15.90
N ALA A 145 29.45 -6.48 16.67
CA ALA A 145 29.20 -7.87 17.02
C ALA A 145 28.59 -8.54 15.80
N ARG A 146 29.39 -9.28 15.08
CA ARG A 146 29.00 -10.17 13.99
C ARG A 146 27.96 -11.15 14.51
N LYS A 147 26.68 -10.80 14.36
CA LYS A 147 25.53 -11.63 14.77
C LYS A 147 25.60 -12.93 13.97
N LYS A 148 25.75 -14.04 14.69
CA LYS A 148 25.83 -15.38 14.12
C LYS A 148 24.64 -15.61 13.19
N ARG A 149 24.94 -15.97 11.94
CA ARG A 149 23.99 -16.45 10.94
C ARG A 149 23.49 -17.82 11.41
N GLY A 150 22.35 -17.86 12.11
CA GLY A 150 21.86 -19.11 12.67
C GLY A 150 20.64 -18.97 13.55
N GLU A 151 19.72 -18.02 13.20
CA GLU A 151 18.39 -18.00 13.79
C GLU A 151 17.43 -17.63 12.68
N SER A 152 16.39 -18.46 12.51
CA SER A 152 15.30 -18.28 11.56
C SER A 152 14.99 -16.80 11.45
N GLY A 153 15.46 -16.14 10.40
CA GLY A 153 15.20 -14.72 10.17
C GLY A 153 13.69 -14.54 10.20
N SER A 154 13.20 -13.79 11.18
CA SER A 154 11.81 -13.42 11.26
C SER A 154 11.38 -12.96 9.88
N ARG A 155 10.44 -13.66 9.26
CA ARG A 155 9.81 -13.27 7.98
C ARG A 155 8.99 -12.00 8.14
N ASP A 156 8.89 -11.51 9.39
CA ASP A 156 8.16 -10.32 9.79
C ASP A 156 8.91 -9.06 9.36
N GLY A 157 8.63 -8.62 8.18
CA GLY A 157 9.27 -7.42 7.62
C GLY A 157 8.30 -6.48 6.94
N CYS A 158 7.07 -6.91 6.69
CA CYS A 158 6.04 -6.16 6.00
C CYS A 158 5.08 -5.50 6.99
N VAL A 159 4.64 -4.28 6.70
CA VAL A 159 3.81 -3.50 7.61
C VAL A 159 2.34 -3.58 7.20
N ALA A 160 1.52 -3.95 8.17
CA ALA A 160 0.07 -3.96 8.04
C ALA A 160 -0.58 -3.00 9.05
N ILE A 161 -1.72 -2.45 8.68
CA ILE A 161 -2.67 -1.82 9.62
C ILE A 161 -3.46 -2.94 10.26
N LYS A 162 -3.45 -3.00 11.59
CA LYS A 162 -4.09 -4.08 12.35
C LYS A 162 -5.41 -3.66 12.97
N ALA A 163 -6.40 -4.51 12.79
CA ALA A 163 -7.70 -4.40 13.44
C ALA A 163 -7.58 -4.63 14.97
N PRO A 164 -8.50 -4.07 15.78
CA PRO A 164 -9.52 -3.08 15.44
C PRO A 164 -9.01 -1.63 15.54
N ASN A 165 -7.84 -1.41 16.15
CA ASN A 165 -7.32 -0.09 16.53
C ASN A 165 -6.71 0.67 15.35
N MET A 166 -6.42 -0.03 14.24
CA MET A 166 -5.73 0.52 13.07
C MET A 166 -4.26 0.90 13.36
N ASP A 167 -3.64 0.22 14.34
CA ASP A 167 -2.21 0.35 14.62
C ASP A 167 -1.36 -0.28 13.52
N TRP A 168 -0.15 0.22 13.31
CA TRP A 168 0.80 -0.41 12.41
C TRP A 168 1.57 -1.51 13.11
N VAL A 169 1.66 -2.66 12.48
CA VAL A 169 2.42 -3.82 12.99
C VAL A 169 3.26 -4.42 11.87
N THR A 170 4.41 -4.99 12.24
CA THR A 170 5.14 -5.86 11.33
C THR A 170 4.53 -7.26 11.36
N ALA A 171 4.42 -7.88 10.21
CA ALA A 171 3.87 -9.21 10.03
C ALA A 171 4.67 -10.02 8.99
N ASP A 172 4.45 -11.32 8.95
CA ASP A 172 5.04 -12.19 7.92
C ASP A 172 4.50 -11.77 6.55
N CYS A 173 5.40 -11.41 5.63
CA CYS A 173 5.05 -10.96 4.29
C CYS A 173 4.30 -12.00 3.46
N THR A 174 4.27 -13.26 3.89
CA THR A 174 3.53 -14.35 3.24
C THR A 174 2.11 -14.53 3.75
N ASP A 175 1.74 -13.87 4.86
CA ASP A 175 0.37 -13.86 5.36
C ASP A 175 -0.61 -13.29 4.33
N LEU A 176 -1.82 -13.83 4.33
CA LEU A 176 -2.91 -13.31 3.51
C LEU A 176 -3.68 -12.25 4.30
N LYS A 177 -3.82 -11.07 3.74
CA LYS A 177 -4.57 -9.95 4.31
C LYS A 177 -5.27 -9.16 3.22
N ASP A 178 -6.22 -8.36 3.61
CA ASP A 178 -6.72 -7.28 2.76
C ASP A 178 -5.60 -6.26 2.48
N PHE A 179 -5.79 -5.35 1.56
CA PHE A 179 -4.77 -4.37 1.19
C PHE A 179 -5.39 -3.06 0.71
N ILE A 180 -4.60 -2.00 0.81
CA ILE A 180 -5.00 -0.67 0.39
C ILE A 180 -4.02 -0.18 -0.67
N CYS A 181 -4.55 0.20 -1.84
CA CYS A 181 -3.77 0.89 -2.85
C CYS A 181 -4.11 2.38 -2.85
N GLU A 182 -3.16 3.20 -3.26
CA GLU A 182 -3.35 4.64 -3.44
C GLU A 182 -2.92 5.10 -4.82
N GLN A 183 -3.40 6.25 -5.23
CA GLN A 183 -3.02 6.88 -6.47
C GLN A 183 -1.53 7.21 -6.49
N THR A 184 -0.84 6.82 -7.56
CA THR A 184 0.55 7.21 -7.80
C THR A 184 0.64 8.70 -8.06
N ARG A 185 1.46 9.42 -7.28
CA ARG A 185 1.77 10.83 -7.54
C ARG A 185 2.88 10.90 -8.58
N CYS A 186 2.55 11.28 -9.80
CA CYS A 186 3.56 11.59 -10.81
C CYS A 186 4.07 13.01 -10.54
N TYR A 187 5.28 13.15 -10.04
CA TYR A 187 5.96 14.43 -10.02
C TYR A 187 6.52 14.66 -11.45
N TYR A 188 5.88 15.54 -12.20
CA TYR A 188 6.49 16.05 -13.43
C TYR A 188 7.66 16.95 -13.04
N TYR A 189 8.87 16.41 -13.06
CA TYR A 189 10.03 17.25 -13.16
C TYR A 189 9.97 17.90 -14.53
N ASN A 190 9.65 19.20 -14.58
CA ASN A 190 9.94 19.99 -15.75
C ASN A 190 11.47 20.00 -15.92
N TYR A 191 11.99 19.09 -16.70
CA TYR A 191 13.33 19.25 -17.24
C TYR A 191 13.27 20.50 -18.10
N GLY A 192 13.68 21.63 -17.51
CA GLY A 192 13.92 22.83 -18.29
C GLY A 192 14.83 22.43 -19.44
N SER A 193 14.40 22.73 -20.66
CA SER A 193 15.21 22.52 -21.86
C SER A 193 16.61 23.04 -21.61
N ILE A 194 17.61 22.16 -21.60
CA ILE A 194 19.01 22.55 -21.59
C ILE A 194 19.20 23.37 -22.86
N PRO A 195 19.54 24.68 -22.78
CA PRO A 195 19.80 25.46 -23.97
C PRO A 195 21.02 24.85 -24.64
N VAL A 196 20.82 24.24 -25.82
CA VAL A 196 21.91 23.79 -26.67
C VAL A 196 22.54 25.06 -27.22
N SER A 197 23.69 25.47 -26.66
CA SER A 197 24.48 26.52 -27.23
C SER A 197 24.94 26.06 -28.61
N SER A 198 24.31 26.59 -29.66
CA SER A 198 24.82 26.45 -31.00
C SER A 198 26.14 27.23 -31.09
N SER A 199 27.26 26.53 -31.02
CA SER A 199 28.54 27.08 -31.46
C SER A 199 28.49 27.21 -32.96
N GLN A 200 28.19 28.40 -33.46
CA GLN A 200 28.53 28.77 -34.84
C GLN A 200 30.04 28.96 -34.89
N GLY A 201 30.73 28.07 -35.58
CA GLY A 201 32.07 28.25 -36.06
C GLY A 201 32.07 28.94 -37.45
#